data_9a97cc420af28653e245a9c02e7e3abf
#
_entry.id   9a97cc420af28653e245a9c02e7e3abf
#
_cell.length_a   1.000
_cell.length_b   1.000
_cell.length_c   1.000
_cell.angle_alpha   90.00
_cell.angle_beta   90.00
_cell.angle_gamma   90.00
#
_symmetry.space_group_name_H-M   'P 1'
#
loop_
_entity.id
_entity.type
_entity.pdbx_description
1 polymer ?
#
loop_
_entity_poly.entity_id
_entity_poly.type
_entity_poly.pdbx_seq_one_letter_code
_entity_poly.pdbx_strand_id
1 'polypeptide(L)'
;MWPSAWEALVALAAVACLAEGVRGGYGLSMFAVQTAPQPDPCYDENGQPRRCIPDFVNAAFGKEVKVSSTCGRPQSRYCVLAEKGEERSRTCHLCDAADPKRARPAAYLTDLNNPHNLTCWQSESFVQHPQNVTLALALGKKFEVTYVSLQFCSPRPESMAIYKSMDGGKAWVPFQFYSTQCRKMYNKPSRAAITKQNEQEAICTDSHTDMRPLAGGLIAFSTLDGRPSAHDFDNSPVLQDWVTATDIKVVFSRLHTFGDENEDDSELARDSYYYAVSDLQVGGRCKCNGHASRCVRDRDDNLVCDCKHNTAGPECDRCKPFHYDRPWQRATAREANECVACNCNLHARRCRFNMELYKLSGRKSGGVCLNCRHNTAGRHCHYCKEGYYRDMTKPITHRKACKACDCHPVGAAGKTCNQTTGQCPCKDGVTGITCNRCAKGYQQSRSPIAPCIKIPIAPPTTVASSTEEPADCDSYCKASKGKLKINMKKYCKKDYAVQIHILKADKAGEWWKFTVNIISVYKQGTNRIRRGDQILWIRSKDIACKCPKIKPMKKYLLLGHDEDSPDQNGIVADKSSLVIQWRDTWARRLRKFQQREKKGKCKKA
;
A
#
# COMPACT_ATOMS: atom_id res chain seq x y z
N MET A 1 -71.53 20.12 46.46
CA MET A 1 -70.92 21.07 45.50
C MET A 1 -70.63 20.25 44.25
N TRP A 2 -71.27 20.55 43.16
CA TRP A 2 -71.15 19.82 41.89
C TRP A 2 -69.91 20.34 41.14
N PRO A 3 -69.09 19.46 40.56
CA PRO A 3 -67.96 19.91 39.78
C PRO A 3 -68.42 20.60 38.49
N SER A 4 -67.69 21.63 38.09
CA SER A 4 -67.98 22.46 36.92
C SER A 4 -67.98 21.67 35.61
N ALA A 5 -68.87 22.09 34.71
CA ALA A 5 -69.02 21.44 33.37
C ALA A 5 -67.72 21.30 32.57
N TRP A 6 -66.67 22.00 32.96
CA TRP A 6 -65.35 21.93 32.30
C TRP A 6 -64.55 20.69 32.70
N GLU A 7 -64.64 20.26 33.97
CA GLU A 7 -63.95 19.05 34.45
C GLU A 7 -64.54 17.77 33.80
N ALA A 8 -65.86 17.77 33.56
CA ALA A 8 -66.51 16.69 32.84
C ALA A 8 -66.12 16.61 31.34
N LEU A 9 -65.86 17.76 30.71
CA LEU A 9 -65.40 17.82 29.31
C LEU A 9 -63.94 17.35 29.14
N VAL A 10 -63.08 17.65 30.12
CA VAL A 10 -61.69 17.19 30.11
C VAL A 10 -61.61 15.67 30.36
N ALA A 11 -62.47 15.15 31.25
CA ALA A 11 -62.54 13.72 31.51
C ALA A 11 -63.08 12.93 30.28
N LEU A 12 -64.08 13.47 29.57
CA LEU A 12 -64.62 12.88 28.36
C LEU A 12 -63.61 12.92 27.18
N ALA A 13 -62.83 13.99 27.05
CA ALA A 13 -61.77 14.09 26.06
C ALA A 13 -60.62 13.09 26.31
N ALA A 14 -60.28 12.83 27.58
CA ALA A 14 -59.28 11.86 27.98
C ALA A 14 -59.74 10.40 27.71
N VAL A 15 -61.03 10.11 27.89
CA VAL A 15 -61.59 8.76 27.57
C VAL A 15 -61.75 8.55 26.07
N ALA A 16 -62.08 9.60 25.30
CA ALA A 16 -62.15 9.50 23.83
C ALA A 16 -60.77 9.26 23.19
N CYS A 17 -59.68 9.84 23.73
CA CYS A 17 -58.33 9.55 23.29
C CYS A 17 -57.84 8.13 23.64
N LEU A 18 -58.43 7.48 24.62
CA LEU A 18 -58.10 6.11 25.00
C LEU A 18 -58.90 5.04 24.20
N ALA A 19 -60.02 5.41 23.55
CA ALA A 19 -60.87 4.50 22.80
C ALA A 19 -60.47 4.38 21.30
N GLU A 20 -59.72 5.33 20.76
CA GLU A 20 -59.21 5.26 19.34
C GLU A 20 -57.81 4.62 19.19
N GLY A 21 -57.19 4.16 20.32
CA GLY A 21 -55.85 3.59 20.34
C GLY A 21 -55.70 2.09 20.02
N VAL A 22 -56.75 1.40 19.51
CA VAL A 22 -56.69 -0.04 19.25
C VAL A 22 -57.05 -0.39 17.79
N ARG A 23 -56.48 0.32 16.83
CA ARG A 23 -56.37 -0.15 15.44
C ARG A 23 -55.28 0.64 14.71
N GLY A 24 -54.08 0.13 14.73
CA GLY A 24 -53.01 0.69 13.88
C GLY A 24 -51.66 0.59 14.56
N GLY A 25 -50.89 -0.40 14.27
CA GLY A 25 -49.53 -0.61 14.77
C GLY A 25 -48.53 0.45 14.33
N TYR A 26 -48.69 1.71 14.80
CA TYR A 26 -47.73 2.80 14.61
C TYR A 26 -47.57 3.58 15.92
N GLY A 27 -47.16 2.95 16.96
CA GLY A 27 -47.13 3.60 18.25
C GLY A 27 -45.96 3.28 19.13
N LEU A 28 -44.71 3.38 18.65
CA LEU A 28 -43.50 3.36 19.48
C LEU A 28 -42.32 4.13 18.88
N SER A 29 -42.57 5.23 18.18
CA SER A 29 -41.46 6.08 17.68
C SER A 29 -41.49 7.51 18.27
N MET A 30 -42.20 7.76 19.33
CA MET A 30 -42.28 9.11 19.92
C MET A 30 -41.31 9.35 21.08
N PHE A 31 -40.42 8.39 21.37
CA PHE A 31 -39.25 8.60 22.21
C PHE A 31 -37.96 8.19 21.48
N ALA A 32 -37.88 8.52 20.20
CA ALA A 32 -36.59 8.71 19.62
C ALA A 32 -36.01 9.98 20.26
N VAL A 33 -35.36 9.80 21.41
CA VAL A 33 -34.35 10.74 21.86
C VAL A 33 -33.48 10.95 20.62
N GLN A 34 -33.48 12.15 20.07
CA GLN A 34 -32.47 12.58 19.12
C GLN A 34 -31.17 12.55 19.91
N THR A 35 -30.55 11.35 19.98
CA THR A 35 -29.16 11.24 20.36
C THR A 35 -28.44 12.02 19.29
N ALA A 36 -27.90 13.16 19.64
CA ALA A 36 -26.97 13.89 18.79
C ALA A 36 -26.02 12.85 18.20
N PRO A 37 -25.75 12.88 16.89
CA PRO A 37 -24.88 11.88 16.27
C PRO A 37 -23.59 11.83 17.07
N GLN A 38 -23.32 10.68 17.68
CA GLN A 38 -22.08 10.52 18.45
C GLN A 38 -20.92 10.83 17.50
N PRO A 39 -19.97 11.69 17.92
CA PRO A 39 -18.84 12.04 17.08
C PRO A 39 -18.12 10.76 16.65
N ASP A 40 -17.80 10.63 15.35
CA ASP A 40 -17.12 9.43 14.82
C ASP A 40 -15.74 9.31 15.49
N PRO A 41 -15.45 8.21 16.20
CA PRO A 41 -14.18 8.04 16.90
C PRO A 41 -12.94 8.10 15.99
N CYS A 42 -13.13 8.01 14.66
CA CYS A 42 -12.05 8.05 13.67
C CYS A 42 -11.65 9.48 13.28
N TYR A 43 -12.35 10.49 13.79
CA TYR A 43 -12.06 11.90 13.55
C TYR A 43 -12.04 12.68 14.87
N ASP A 44 -11.23 13.72 14.94
CA ASP A 44 -11.24 14.64 16.07
C ASP A 44 -12.36 15.69 15.95
N GLU A 45 -12.48 16.58 16.93
CA GLU A 45 -13.49 17.65 16.96
C GLU A 45 -13.35 18.62 15.76
N ASN A 46 -12.17 18.70 15.16
CA ASN A 46 -11.88 19.52 13.99
C ASN A 46 -12.07 18.76 12.66
N GLY A 47 -12.56 17.51 12.72
CA GLY A 47 -12.72 16.66 11.56
C GLY A 47 -11.39 16.10 10.99
N GLN A 48 -10.28 16.20 11.75
CA GLN A 48 -9.01 15.61 11.34
C GLN A 48 -9.01 14.11 11.62
N PRO A 49 -8.49 13.30 10.70
CA PRO A 49 -8.43 11.85 10.87
C PRO A 49 -7.51 11.47 12.03
N ARG A 50 -7.97 10.56 12.88
CA ARG A 50 -7.18 9.95 13.94
C ARG A 50 -7.34 8.44 13.95
N ARG A 51 -6.36 7.72 14.50
CA ARG A 51 -6.47 6.27 14.66
C ARG A 51 -7.74 5.91 15.44
N CYS A 52 -8.49 4.97 14.92
CA CYS A 52 -9.62 4.36 15.61
C CYS A 52 -9.50 2.84 15.57
N ILE A 53 -9.95 2.20 16.62
CA ILE A 53 -9.87 0.74 16.81
C ILE A 53 -11.25 0.24 17.24
N PRO A 54 -11.66 -0.95 16.77
CA PRO A 54 -12.89 -1.59 17.21
C PRO A 54 -12.89 -1.93 18.69
N ASP A 55 -14.08 -2.08 19.25
CA ASP A 55 -14.25 -2.52 20.62
C ASP A 55 -13.62 -3.88 20.85
N PHE A 56 -13.19 -4.09 22.09
CA PHE A 56 -12.69 -5.37 22.55
C PHE A 56 -13.87 -6.31 22.78
N VAL A 57 -13.83 -7.51 22.19
CA VAL A 57 -14.94 -8.48 22.27
C VAL A 57 -14.40 -9.90 22.50
N ASN A 58 -15.27 -10.77 23.04
CA ASN A 58 -15.06 -12.21 22.94
C ASN A 58 -15.49 -12.66 21.54
N ALA A 59 -14.51 -12.89 20.67
CA ALA A 59 -14.77 -13.30 19.28
C ALA A 59 -15.31 -14.71 19.15
N ALA A 60 -15.27 -15.53 20.22
CA ALA A 60 -15.81 -16.88 20.26
C ALA A 60 -17.31 -16.91 20.57
N PHE A 61 -17.84 -15.88 21.25
CA PHE A 61 -19.21 -15.88 21.77
C PHE A 61 -20.26 -16.19 20.68
N GLY A 62 -21.09 -17.21 20.94
CA GLY A 62 -22.17 -17.63 20.08
C GLY A 62 -21.72 -18.28 18.75
N LYS A 63 -20.44 -18.62 18.60
CA LYS A 63 -19.92 -19.27 17.40
C LYS A 63 -19.87 -20.78 17.53
N GLU A 64 -20.07 -21.46 16.43
CA GLU A 64 -19.93 -22.91 16.34
C GLU A 64 -18.47 -23.33 16.48
N VAL A 65 -18.21 -24.28 17.39
CA VAL A 65 -16.91 -24.94 17.55
C VAL A 65 -16.99 -26.36 16.97
N LYS A 66 -16.12 -26.63 16.02
CA LYS A 66 -15.96 -28.00 15.49
C LYS A 66 -15.11 -28.82 16.44
N VAL A 67 -15.65 -29.87 16.99
CA VAL A 67 -14.97 -30.75 17.93
C VAL A 67 -14.76 -32.13 17.33
N SER A 68 -13.65 -32.80 17.66
CA SER A 68 -13.36 -34.14 17.18
C SER A 68 -14.03 -35.25 18.00
N SER A 69 -14.50 -34.93 19.21
CA SER A 69 -15.14 -35.86 20.12
C SER A 69 -16.21 -35.17 20.96
N THR A 70 -17.34 -35.79 21.14
CA THR A 70 -18.40 -35.39 22.08
C THR A 70 -19.11 -36.61 22.60
N CYS A 71 -19.29 -36.72 23.92
CA CYS A 71 -19.97 -37.87 24.53
C CYS A 71 -21.44 -37.94 24.19
N GLY A 72 -22.05 -39.12 24.40
CA GLY A 72 -23.50 -39.33 24.32
C GLY A 72 -24.01 -39.89 22.99
N ARG A 73 -23.12 -40.29 22.07
CA ARG A 73 -23.48 -40.99 20.81
C ARG A 73 -22.51 -42.13 20.53
N PRO A 74 -22.74 -43.34 21.02
CA PRO A 74 -23.85 -43.82 21.85
C PRO A 74 -23.83 -43.25 23.26
N GLN A 75 -24.94 -43.46 24.02
CA GLN A 75 -24.98 -43.10 25.44
C GLN A 75 -23.79 -43.72 26.18
N SER A 76 -23.11 -42.90 26.98
CA SER A 76 -21.87 -43.28 27.68
C SER A 76 -21.90 -42.83 29.15
N ARG A 77 -21.25 -43.64 30.00
CA ARG A 77 -21.06 -43.29 31.41
C ARG A 77 -19.77 -42.53 31.58
N TYR A 78 -19.77 -41.54 32.48
CA TYR A 78 -18.57 -40.81 32.92
C TYR A 78 -18.62 -40.60 34.43
N CYS A 79 -17.45 -40.53 35.10
CA CYS A 79 -17.36 -40.38 36.53
C CYS A 79 -16.60 -39.12 36.91
N VAL A 80 -17.19 -38.30 37.73
CA VAL A 80 -16.56 -37.06 38.28
C VAL A 80 -15.83 -37.43 39.55
N LEU A 81 -14.57 -37.01 39.63
CA LEU A 81 -13.74 -37.11 40.82
C LEU A 81 -14.00 -35.92 41.73
N ALA A 82 -14.31 -36.18 42.98
CA ALA A 82 -14.40 -35.19 44.03
C ALA A 82 -13.44 -35.53 45.18
N GLU A 83 -12.71 -34.54 45.67
CA GLU A 83 -11.85 -34.67 46.86
C GLU A 83 -12.51 -33.97 48.02
N LYS A 84 -12.72 -34.65 49.11
CA LYS A 84 -13.23 -34.10 50.37
C LYS A 84 -12.25 -34.48 51.50
N GLY A 85 -11.28 -33.60 51.75
CA GLY A 85 -10.15 -33.93 52.60
C GLY A 85 -9.20 -34.93 51.94
N GLU A 86 -8.88 -36.04 52.64
CA GLU A 86 -8.04 -37.14 52.13
C GLU A 86 -8.85 -38.21 51.35
N GLU A 87 -10.20 -38.15 51.41
CA GLU A 87 -11.03 -39.11 50.72
C GLU A 87 -11.34 -38.67 49.28
N ARG A 88 -11.05 -39.55 48.32
CA ARG A 88 -11.45 -39.42 46.92
C ARG A 88 -12.76 -40.14 46.71
N SER A 89 -13.81 -39.45 46.32
CA SER A 89 -15.10 -40.02 45.92
C SER A 89 -15.30 -39.88 44.41
N ARG A 90 -15.92 -40.91 43.80
CA ARG A 90 -16.29 -40.91 42.38
C ARG A 90 -17.82 -40.94 42.28
N THR A 91 -18.38 -39.95 41.57
CA THR A 91 -19.83 -39.92 41.28
C THR A 91 -20.02 -40.08 39.77
N CYS A 92 -20.74 -41.12 39.36
CA CYS A 92 -20.91 -41.44 37.94
C CYS A 92 -22.25 -40.91 37.41
N HIS A 93 -22.20 -40.40 36.20
CA HIS A 93 -23.32 -39.83 35.48
C HIS A 93 -23.39 -40.41 34.06
N LEU A 94 -24.52 -40.22 33.39
CA LEU A 94 -24.73 -40.63 32.00
C LEU A 94 -24.69 -39.38 31.11
N CYS A 95 -23.93 -39.46 30.01
CA CYS A 95 -23.99 -38.55 28.91
C CYS A 95 -24.86 -39.12 27.80
N ASP A 96 -25.87 -38.37 27.38
CA ASP A 96 -26.82 -38.80 26.35
C ASP A 96 -27.18 -37.58 25.49
N ALA A 97 -26.79 -37.63 24.22
CA ALA A 97 -27.07 -36.56 23.28
C ALA A 97 -28.56 -36.40 22.93
N ALA A 98 -29.39 -37.43 23.20
CA ALA A 98 -30.83 -37.40 22.95
C ALA A 98 -31.60 -36.72 24.11
N ASP A 99 -31.05 -36.72 25.33
CA ASP A 99 -31.66 -36.08 26.50
C ASP A 99 -31.05 -34.67 26.73
N PRO A 100 -31.81 -33.59 26.59
CA PRO A 100 -31.31 -32.22 26.82
C PRO A 100 -30.68 -31.98 28.19
N LYS A 101 -31.08 -32.71 29.23
CA LYS A 101 -30.52 -32.63 30.58
C LYS A 101 -29.16 -33.30 30.72
N ARG A 102 -28.89 -34.30 29.89
CA ARG A 102 -27.69 -35.12 29.92
C ARG A 102 -26.75 -34.85 28.74
N ALA A 103 -27.21 -34.08 27.77
CA ALA A 103 -26.39 -33.68 26.61
C ALA A 103 -25.25 -32.72 27.02
N ARG A 104 -24.10 -32.91 26.37
CA ARG A 104 -22.88 -32.09 26.57
C ARG A 104 -22.35 -31.57 25.23
N PRO A 105 -23.16 -30.80 24.46
CA PRO A 105 -22.84 -30.41 23.09
C PRO A 105 -21.72 -29.34 23.04
N ALA A 106 -21.06 -29.23 21.88
CA ALA A 106 -20.03 -28.24 21.62
C ALA A 106 -20.52 -26.77 21.74
N ALA A 107 -21.84 -26.53 21.62
CA ALA A 107 -22.42 -25.20 21.80
C ALA A 107 -22.16 -24.62 23.19
N TYR A 108 -21.98 -25.47 24.20
CA TYR A 108 -21.64 -25.03 25.56
C TYR A 108 -20.24 -24.46 25.73
N LEU A 109 -19.39 -24.55 24.70
CA LEU A 109 -18.04 -23.92 24.69
C LEU A 109 -18.08 -22.41 24.50
N THR A 110 -19.15 -21.90 23.90
CA THR A 110 -19.23 -20.49 23.45
C THR A 110 -20.55 -19.83 23.81
N ASP A 111 -21.34 -20.44 24.66
CA ASP A 111 -22.58 -19.87 25.18
C ASP A 111 -22.30 -18.80 26.28
N LEU A 112 -23.36 -18.30 26.90
CA LEU A 112 -23.24 -17.36 28.00
C LEU A 112 -22.70 -18.09 29.24
N ASN A 113 -21.48 -17.75 29.66
CA ASN A 113 -20.90 -18.28 30.89
C ASN A 113 -21.68 -17.76 32.12
N ASN A 114 -22.58 -18.60 32.65
CA ASN A 114 -23.38 -18.28 33.82
C ASN A 114 -22.88 -19.09 35.03
N PRO A 115 -22.28 -18.44 36.05
CA PRO A 115 -21.73 -19.13 37.22
C PRO A 115 -22.79 -19.87 38.06
N HIS A 116 -24.08 -19.54 37.92
CA HIS A 116 -25.19 -20.21 38.63
C HIS A 116 -25.76 -21.39 37.87
N ASN A 117 -25.48 -21.49 36.56
CA ASN A 117 -25.93 -22.63 35.73
C ASN A 117 -24.83 -22.96 34.72
N LEU A 118 -23.80 -23.63 35.21
CA LEU A 118 -22.61 -23.94 34.42
C LEU A 118 -22.94 -25.04 33.40
N THR A 119 -22.78 -24.72 32.13
CA THR A 119 -22.85 -25.65 31.01
C THR A 119 -21.44 -26.13 30.68
N CYS A 120 -21.30 -27.40 30.28
CA CYS A 120 -19.99 -27.97 29.93
C CYS A 120 -20.12 -28.86 28.70
N TRP A 121 -19.29 -28.58 27.70
CA TRP A 121 -19.00 -29.56 26.65
C TRP A 121 -18.10 -30.65 27.23
N GLN A 122 -18.29 -31.89 26.78
CA GLN A 122 -17.50 -33.02 27.24
C GLN A 122 -17.16 -33.96 26.08
N SER A 123 -15.89 -34.42 26.04
CA SER A 123 -15.45 -35.47 25.13
C SER A 123 -15.96 -36.84 25.55
N GLU A 124 -15.84 -37.83 24.69
CA GLU A 124 -15.95 -39.24 25.11
C GLU A 124 -14.88 -39.57 26.14
N SER A 125 -15.17 -40.60 26.95
CA SER A 125 -14.20 -41.15 27.88
C SER A 125 -13.20 -42.04 27.12
N PHE A 126 -11.91 -41.96 27.47
CA PHE A 126 -10.84 -42.64 26.76
C PHE A 126 -10.36 -43.88 27.51
N VAL A 127 -10.23 -44.99 26.79
CA VAL A 127 -9.62 -46.22 27.26
C VAL A 127 -8.13 -46.21 26.86
N GLN A 128 -7.24 -46.20 27.84
CA GLN A 128 -5.79 -46.49 27.80
C GLN A 128 -4.85 -45.55 26.99
N HIS A 129 -5.23 -44.92 25.88
CA HIS A 129 -4.41 -43.91 25.21
C HIS A 129 -5.29 -42.78 24.70
N PRO A 130 -5.19 -41.55 25.23
CA PRO A 130 -5.99 -40.46 24.77
C PRO A 130 -5.62 -40.12 23.33
N GLN A 131 -6.60 -40.27 22.41
CA GLN A 131 -6.49 -39.66 21.11
C GLN A 131 -6.50 -38.15 21.29
N ASN A 132 -5.76 -37.42 20.47
CA ASN A 132 -5.82 -35.98 20.47
C ASN A 132 -7.26 -35.50 20.26
N VAL A 133 -7.80 -34.75 21.21
CA VAL A 133 -9.11 -34.11 21.05
C VAL A 133 -8.90 -32.67 20.57
N THR A 134 -9.56 -32.31 19.50
CA THR A 134 -9.40 -31.01 18.88
C THR A 134 -10.66 -30.17 18.94
N LEU A 135 -10.52 -28.90 19.28
CA LEU A 135 -11.54 -27.88 19.18
C LEU A 135 -11.09 -26.88 18.11
N ALA A 136 -11.87 -26.66 17.07
CA ALA A 136 -11.56 -25.70 16.01
C ALA A 136 -12.66 -24.66 15.89
N LEU A 137 -12.31 -23.41 16.06
CA LEU A 137 -13.19 -22.24 16.06
C LEU A 137 -12.82 -21.30 14.92
N ALA A 138 -13.77 -21.02 14.02
CA ALA A 138 -13.64 -19.98 13.01
C ALA A 138 -14.13 -18.64 13.57
N LEU A 139 -13.26 -17.63 13.52
CA LEU A 139 -13.62 -16.27 14.00
C LEU A 139 -14.44 -15.48 12.97
N GLY A 140 -14.55 -15.98 11.73
CA GLY A 140 -15.31 -15.37 10.64
C GLY A 140 -14.66 -14.15 10.00
N LYS A 141 -13.52 -13.70 10.55
CA LYS A 141 -12.73 -12.56 10.07
C LYS A 141 -11.34 -12.63 10.71
N LYS A 142 -10.41 -11.82 10.23
CA LYS A 142 -9.14 -11.58 10.93
C LYS A 142 -9.39 -10.75 12.20
N PHE A 143 -8.92 -11.28 13.32
CA PHE A 143 -8.88 -10.60 14.61
C PHE A 143 -7.43 -10.39 15.05
N GLU A 144 -7.20 -9.31 15.79
CA GLU A 144 -6.02 -9.13 16.64
C GLU A 144 -6.35 -9.74 17.99
N VAL A 145 -5.92 -10.98 18.19
CA VAL A 145 -6.22 -11.78 19.39
C VAL A 145 -5.30 -11.34 20.53
N THR A 146 -5.88 -10.97 21.65
CA THR A 146 -5.15 -10.58 22.86
C THR A 146 -4.96 -11.77 23.79
N TYR A 147 -5.98 -12.58 23.97
CA TYR A 147 -5.89 -13.79 24.77
C TYR A 147 -6.79 -14.92 24.25
N VAL A 148 -6.42 -16.14 24.60
CA VAL A 148 -7.28 -17.33 24.49
C VAL A 148 -7.38 -17.95 25.87
N SER A 149 -8.59 -18.18 26.37
CA SER A 149 -8.80 -18.81 27.67
C SER A 149 -9.78 -19.97 27.59
N LEU A 150 -9.54 -20.96 28.44
CA LEU A 150 -10.40 -22.13 28.62
C LEU A 150 -10.66 -22.32 30.09
N GLN A 151 -11.96 -22.49 30.45
CA GLN A 151 -12.38 -22.87 31.79
C GLN A 151 -12.83 -24.34 31.77
N PHE A 152 -12.26 -25.13 32.67
CA PHE A 152 -12.48 -26.58 32.67
C PHE A 152 -13.51 -27.01 33.72
N CYS A 153 -14.37 -27.94 33.36
CA CYS A 153 -15.25 -28.68 34.30
C CYS A 153 -14.58 -29.97 34.80
N SER A 154 -13.58 -30.45 34.06
CA SER A 154 -12.69 -31.54 34.43
C SER A 154 -11.34 -31.02 34.91
N PRO A 155 -10.44 -31.86 35.42
CA PRO A 155 -9.04 -31.46 35.60
C PRO A 155 -8.45 -30.94 34.29
N ARG A 156 -7.54 -29.97 34.40
CA ARG A 156 -6.81 -29.44 33.24
C ARG A 156 -5.98 -30.55 32.60
N PRO A 157 -5.77 -30.52 31.28
CA PRO A 157 -4.91 -31.48 30.61
C PRO A 157 -3.44 -31.32 31.07
N GLU A 158 -2.71 -32.43 31.13
CA GLU A 158 -1.26 -32.43 31.36
C GLU A 158 -0.53 -31.83 30.16
N SER A 159 -1.02 -32.11 28.94
CA SER A 159 -0.45 -31.54 27.71
C SER A 159 -1.53 -31.06 26.77
N MET A 160 -1.37 -29.83 26.30
CA MET A 160 -2.23 -29.23 25.26
C MET A 160 -1.49 -28.20 24.43
N ALA A 161 -2.01 -27.91 23.24
CA ALA A 161 -1.49 -26.91 22.34
C ALA A 161 -2.59 -26.01 21.78
N ILE A 162 -2.26 -24.75 21.59
CA ILE A 162 -3.09 -23.77 20.90
C ILE A 162 -2.42 -23.45 19.58
N TYR A 163 -3.19 -23.51 18.50
CA TYR A 163 -2.77 -23.15 17.14
C TYR A 163 -3.64 -22.03 16.63
N LYS A 164 -3.09 -21.24 15.72
CA LYS A 164 -3.86 -20.25 14.96
C LYS A 164 -3.77 -20.50 13.47
N SER A 165 -4.75 -20.02 12.72
CA SER A 165 -4.70 -19.91 11.27
C SER A 165 -4.88 -18.45 10.84
N MET A 166 -4.34 -18.09 9.68
CA MET A 166 -4.51 -16.78 9.05
C MET A 166 -5.23 -16.84 7.70
N ASP A 167 -5.59 -18.03 7.26
CA ASP A 167 -6.10 -18.35 5.93
C ASP A 167 -7.40 -19.15 5.93
N GLY A 168 -8.20 -19.05 7.01
CA GLY A 168 -9.48 -19.73 7.15
C GLY A 168 -9.34 -21.21 7.46
N GLY A 169 -8.39 -21.58 8.29
CA GLY A 169 -8.18 -22.95 8.77
C GLY A 169 -7.46 -23.89 7.81
N LYS A 170 -6.88 -23.38 6.72
CA LYS A 170 -6.13 -24.20 5.75
C LYS A 170 -4.74 -24.56 6.27
N ALA A 171 -4.00 -23.60 6.80
CA ALA A 171 -2.71 -23.81 7.44
C ALA A 171 -2.78 -23.43 8.92
N TRP A 172 -2.11 -24.21 9.76
CA TRP A 172 -2.09 -24.04 11.20
C TRP A 172 -0.68 -23.80 11.71
N VAL A 173 -0.52 -22.71 12.47
CA VAL A 173 0.76 -22.33 13.08
C VAL A 173 0.63 -22.46 14.59
N PRO A 174 1.61 -23.07 15.30
CA PRO A 174 1.61 -23.10 16.74
C PRO A 174 1.54 -21.70 17.35
N PHE A 175 0.73 -21.56 18.41
CA PHE A 175 0.55 -20.29 19.11
C PHE A 175 1.06 -20.40 20.55
N GLN A 176 0.78 -21.51 21.25
CA GLN A 176 1.26 -21.80 22.58
C GLN A 176 1.21 -23.32 22.85
N PHE A 177 2.17 -23.81 23.65
CA PHE A 177 2.20 -25.17 24.14
C PHE A 177 2.22 -25.19 25.67
N TYR A 178 1.49 -26.14 26.26
CA TYR A 178 1.46 -26.40 27.68
C TYR A 178 1.76 -27.88 27.92
N SER A 179 2.80 -28.20 28.71
CA SER A 179 3.14 -29.57 29.10
C SER A 179 4.19 -29.57 30.20
N THR A 180 4.11 -30.53 31.10
CA THR A 180 5.22 -30.86 32.02
C THR A 180 6.39 -31.49 31.26
N GLN A 181 6.15 -32.07 30.08
CA GLN A 181 7.12 -32.79 29.25
C GLN A 181 7.30 -32.09 27.87
N CYS A 182 7.56 -30.79 27.87
CA CYS A 182 7.68 -29.96 26.66
C CYS A 182 8.59 -30.55 25.57
N ARG A 183 9.74 -31.11 25.95
CA ARG A 183 10.69 -31.69 24.99
C ARG A 183 10.15 -32.97 24.35
N LYS A 184 9.49 -33.83 25.15
CA LYS A 184 8.95 -35.10 24.68
C LYS A 184 7.71 -34.91 23.81
N MET A 185 6.79 -34.01 24.23
CA MET A 185 5.50 -33.82 23.56
C MET A 185 5.59 -32.90 22.32
N TYR A 186 6.40 -31.85 22.38
CA TYR A 186 6.40 -30.79 21.35
C TYR A 186 7.77 -30.47 20.80
N ASN A 187 8.83 -31.19 21.21
CA ASN A 187 10.22 -30.95 20.84
C ASN A 187 10.66 -29.47 21.10
N LYS A 188 10.15 -28.88 22.17
CA LYS A 188 10.44 -27.51 22.60
C LYS A 188 11.11 -27.53 23.99
N PRO A 189 12.06 -26.61 24.26
CA PRO A 189 12.56 -26.43 25.63
C PRO A 189 11.44 -25.88 26.52
N SER A 190 11.45 -26.27 27.81
CA SER A 190 10.53 -25.70 28.78
C SER A 190 10.94 -24.27 29.13
N ARG A 191 9.97 -23.35 29.19
CA ARG A 191 10.18 -21.95 29.60
C ARG A 191 11.28 -21.21 28.83
N ALA A 192 11.34 -21.39 27.50
CA ALA A 192 12.30 -20.70 26.65
C ALA A 192 12.14 -19.18 26.74
N ALA A 193 13.26 -18.46 26.81
CA ALA A 193 13.26 -17.00 26.79
C ALA A 193 12.81 -16.46 25.43
N ILE A 194 11.93 -15.45 25.45
CA ILE A 194 11.50 -14.75 24.24
C ILE A 194 12.44 -13.56 24.00
N THR A 195 13.01 -13.50 22.82
CA THR A 195 13.88 -12.42 22.35
C THR A 195 13.29 -11.79 21.09
N LYS A 196 13.84 -10.67 20.63
CA LYS A 196 13.42 -10.06 19.36
C LYS A 196 13.54 -10.97 18.14
N GLN A 197 14.38 -12.00 18.20
CA GLN A 197 14.61 -12.92 17.09
C GLN A 197 13.54 -14.01 16.99
N ASN A 198 12.91 -14.38 18.12
CA ASN A 198 11.91 -15.46 18.21
C ASN A 198 10.53 -14.99 18.67
N GLU A 199 10.21 -13.71 18.53
CA GLU A 199 8.90 -13.14 18.93
C GLU A 199 7.68 -13.77 18.24
N GLN A 200 7.87 -14.47 17.14
CA GLN A 200 6.80 -15.21 16.44
C GLN A 200 6.77 -16.70 16.75
N GLU A 201 7.59 -17.16 17.66
CA GLU A 201 7.64 -18.58 18.02
C GLU A 201 6.70 -18.89 19.17
N ALA A 202 6.01 -20.03 19.06
CA ALA A 202 5.29 -20.62 20.17
C ALA A 202 6.30 -21.19 21.18
N ILE A 203 6.13 -20.85 22.44
CA ILE A 203 6.89 -21.41 23.54
C ILE A 203 6.11 -22.56 24.20
N CYS A 204 6.81 -23.38 24.96
CA CYS A 204 6.22 -24.41 25.80
C CYS A 204 6.47 -24.07 27.28
N THR A 205 5.42 -24.15 28.07
CA THR A 205 5.47 -23.93 29.52
C THR A 205 4.72 -25.02 30.27
N ASP A 206 5.15 -25.30 31.47
CA ASP A 206 4.46 -26.16 32.45
C ASP A 206 3.44 -25.40 33.30
N SER A 207 3.27 -24.10 33.09
CA SER A 207 2.23 -23.30 33.74
C SER A 207 0.85 -23.87 33.39
N HIS A 208 -0.04 -23.89 34.39
CA HIS A 208 -1.42 -24.41 34.22
C HIS A 208 -1.54 -25.91 33.87
N THR A 209 -0.48 -26.67 34.01
CA THR A 209 -0.49 -28.13 33.78
C THR A 209 -0.80 -28.94 35.04
N ASP A 210 -0.98 -28.29 36.18
CA ASP A 210 -1.34 -28.95 37.43
C ASP A 210 -2.75 -29.57 37.35
N MET A 211 -2.92 -30.78 37.91
CA MET A 211 -4.18 -31.46 37.95
C MET A 211 -5.23 -30.70 38.76
N ARG A 212 -4.84 -30.06 39.86
CA ARG A 212 -5.73 -29.24 40.71
C ARG A 212 -5.90 -27.83 40.20
N PRO A 213 -7.09 -27.23 40.34
CA PRO A 213 -8.31 -27.82 40.92
C PRO A 213 -8.94 -28.86 39.97
N LEU A 214 -9.64 -29.86 40.51
CA LEU A 214 -10.28 -30.92 39.74
C LEU A 214 -11.45 -30.42 38.87
N ALA A 215 -12.00 -29.25 39.17
CA ALA A 215 -12.99 -28.54 38.38
C ALA A 215 -12.81 -27.02 38.53
N GLY A 216 -13.22 -26.24 37.56
CA GLY A 216 -13.09 -24.77 37.56
C GLY A 216 -11.68 -24.26 37.23
N GLY A 217 -10.75 -25.16 36.84
CA GLY A 217 -9.41 -24.76 36.43
C GLY A 217 -9.43 -23.86 35.19
N LEU A 218 -8.62 -22.81 35.21
CA LEU A 218 -8.50 -21.85 34.10
C LEU A 218 -7.13 -21.99 33.43
N ILE A 219 -7.10 -21.97 32.11
CA ILE A 219 -5.91 -21.74 31.30
C ILE A 219 -6.14 -20.44 30.53
N ALA A 220 -5.21 -19.49 30.67
CA ALA A 220 -5.25 -18.23 29.96
C ALA A 220 -3.93 -17.98 29.25
N PHE A 221 -3.95 -17.89 27.94
CA PHE A 221 -2.82 -17.54 27.09
C PHE A 221 -2.92 -16.10 26.64
N SER A 222 -1.98 -15.25 27.06
CA SER A 222 -1.83 -13.88 26.57
C SER A 222 -0.83 -13.85 25.40
N THR A 223 -1.26 -13.29 24.28
CA THR A 223 -0.46 -13.34 23.04
C THR A 223 0.78 -12.45 23.05
N LEU A 224 0.77 -11.37 23.82
CA LEU A 224 1.85 -10.38 23.88
C LEU A 224 2.72 -10.50 25.14
N ASP A 225 2.32 -11.34 26.09
CA ASP A 225 3.04 -11.48 27.33
C ASP A 225 4.47 -11.98 27.11
N GLY A 226 5.44 -11.33 27.79
CA GLY A 226 6.87 -11.63 27.68
C GLY A 226 7.53 -11.30 26.34
N ARG A 227 6.84 -10.65 25.38
CA ARG A 227 7.39 -10.31 24.07
C ARG A 227 8.02 -8.92 24.07
N PRO A 228 9.33 -8.78 23.75
CA PRO A 228 10.06 -7.52 23.90
C PRO A 228 9.47 -6.33 23.13
N SER A 229 8.92 -6.54 21.93
CA SER A 229 8.34 -5.46 21.12
C SER A 229 6.88 -5.14 21.47
N ALA A 230 6.29 -5.75 22.50
CA ALA A 230 4.89 -5.52 22.87
C ALA A 230 4.60 -4.06 23.26
N HIS A 231 5.57 -3.36 23.88
CA HIS A 231 5.45 -1.94 24.25
C HIS A 231 5.43 -1.00 23.03
N ASP A 232 5.94 -1.43 21.87
CA ASP A 232 5.95 -0.68 20.62
C ASP A 232 5.21 -1.45 19.50
N PHE A 233 4.04 -1.98 19.84
CA PHE A 233 3.23 -2.81 18.96
C PHE A 233 2.90 -2.15 17.62
N ASP A 234 2.64 -0.85 17.61
CA ASP A 234 2.28 -0.09 16.40
C ASP A 234 3.41 -0.09 15.35
N ASN A 235 4.65 -0.21 15.78
CA ASN A 235 5.83 -0.24 14.89
C ASN A 235 6.42 -1.65 14.70
N SER A 236 5.76 -2.70 15.22
CA SER A 236 6.19 -4.09 15.10
C SER A 236 5.29 -4.89 14.15
N PRO A 237 5.58 -4.94 12.84
CA PRO A 237 4.84 -5.78 11.91
C PRO A 237 4.87 -7.27 12.30
N VAL A 238 5.96 -7.69 12.94
CA VAL A 238 6.17 -9.06 13.45
C VAL A 238 5.10 -9.43 14.48
N LEU A 239 4.86 -8.58 15.48
CA LEU A 239 3.84 -8.82 16.50
C LEU A 239 2.41 -8.59 15.98
N GLN A 240 2.22 -7.65 15.06
CA GLN A 240 0.92 -7.46 14.39
C GLN A 240 0.50 -8.72 13.62
N ASP A 241 1.44 -9.40 13.01
CA ASP A 241 1.21 -10.67 12.32
C ASP A 241 1.05 -11.83 13.32
N TRP A 242 1.84 -11.81 14.38
CA TRP A 242 1.77 -12.80 15.47
C TRP A 242 0.38 -12.85 16.10
N VAL A 243 -0.21 -11.72 16.49
CA VAL A 243 -1.54 -11.69 17.12
C VAL A 243 -2.70 -11.88 16.16
N THR A 244 -2.47 -11.84 14.85
CA THR A 244 -3.53 -11.97 13.85
C THR A 244 -3.94 -13.43 13.69
N ALA A 245 -5.25 -13.69 13.74
CA ALA A 245 -5.83 -15.00 13.47
C ALA A 245 -7.20 -14.88 12.78
N THR A 246 -7.52 -15.86 11.92
CA THR A 246 -8.86 -16.11 11.36
C THR A 246 -9.56 -17.25 12.08
N ASP A 247 -8.77 -18.18 12.64
CA ASP A 247 -9.26 -19.37 13.33
C ASP A 247 -8.32 -19.73 14.49
N ILE A 248 -8.88 -20.32 15.51
CA ILE A 248 -8.16 -20.86 16.67
C ILE A 248 -8.44 -22.35 16.76
N LYS A 249 -7.41 -23.14 16.99
CA LYS A 249 -7.54 -24.59 17.24
C LYS A 249 -6.83 -24.93 18.55
N VAL A 250 -7.55 -25.59 19.42
CA VAL A 250 -7.03 -26.18 20.65
C VAL A 250 -6.91 -27.68 20.47
N VAL A 251 -5.79 -28.24 20.87
CA VAL A 251 -5.53 -29.69 20.81
C VAL A 251 -5.17 -30.15 22.21
N PHE A 252 -6.03 -30.98 22.79
CA PHE A 252 -5.75 -31.68 24.02
C PHE A 252 -4.98 -32.96 23.70
N SER A 253 -3.79 -33.13 24.22
CA SER A 253 -2.88 -34.20 23.83
C SER A 253 -2.70 -35.27 24.92
N ARG A 254 -2.86 -34.91 26.19
CA ARG A 254 -2.67 -35.82 27.30
C ARG A 254 -3.44 -35.37 28.54
N LEU A 255 -4.06 -36.36 29.23
CA LEU A 255 -4.67 -36.21 30.55
C LEU A 255 -3.67 -36.57 31.66
N HIS A 256 -3.95 -36.14 32.88
CA HIS A 256 -3.29 -36.67 34.06
C HIS A 256 -3.76 -38.08 34.39
N THR A 257 -2.87 -38.92 34.89
CA THR A 257 -3.20 -40.23 35.42
C THR A 257 -3.50 -40.16 36.92
N PHE A 258 -4.53 -40.83 37.37
CA PHE A 258 -5.07 -40.71 38.74
C PHE A 258 -4.60 -41.79 39.71
N GLY A 259 -3.39 -42.20 39.76
CA GLY A 259 -2.92 -43.08 40.77
C GLY A 259 -2.07 -44.28 40.32
N ASP A 260 -1.88 -45.28 41.18
CA ASP A 260 -1.04 -46.44 40.92
C ASP A 260 -1.54 -47.20 39.66
N GLU A 261 -0.60 -47.47 38.77
CA GLU A 261 -0.87 -48.13 37.46
C GLU A 261 -1.54 -49.52 37.60
N ASN A 262 -1.57 -50.08 38.80
CA ASN A 262 -2.20 -51.39 39.08
C ASN A 262 -3.70 -51.33 39.43
N GLU A 263 -4.27 -50.15 39.75
CA GLU A 263 -5.73 -49.99 40.00
C GLU A 263 -6.48 -49.36 38.82
N ASP A 264 -5.78 -48.86 37.82
CA ASP A 264 -6.34 -48.07 36.72
C ASP A 264 -7.06 -48.92 35.63
N ASP A 265 -7.06 -50.23 35.71
CA ASP A 265 -7.74 -51.11 34.76
C ASP A 265 -9.24 -51.32 35.07
N SER A 266 -9.77 -50.72 36.15
CA SER A 266 -11.19 -50.75 36.44
C SER A 266 -12.02 -49.93 35.44
N GLU A 267 -13.24 -50.36 35.07
CA GLU A 267 -14.17 -49.59 34.25
C GLU A 267 -14.43 -48.19 34.82
N LEU A 268 -14.45 -48.06 36.14
CA LEU A 268 -14.65 -46.79 36.85
C LEU A 268 -13.49 -45.81 36.67
N ALA A 269 -12.26 -46.33 36.57
CA ALA A 269 -11.11 -45.51 36.26
C ALA A 269 -11.19 -44.95 34.82
N ARG A 270 -11.55 -45.82 33.86
CA ARG A 270 -11.69 -45.44 32.43
C ARG A 270 -12.73 -44.35 32.22
N ASP A 271 -13.87 -44.42 32.94
CA ASP A 271 -14.97 -43.45 32.86
C ASP A 271 -14.59 -42.08 33.46
N SER A 272 -13.45 -41.97 34.15
CA SER A 272 -12.95 -40.72 34.72
C SER A 272 -11.98 -39.97 33.81
N TYR A 273 -11.53 -40.53 32.67
CA TYR A 273 -10.61 -39.93 31.73
C TYR A 273 -11.35 -39.27 30.55
N TYR A 274 -11.66 -37.99 30.65
CA TYR A 274 -12.30 -37.19 29.63
C TYR A 274 -11.91 -35.72 29.77
N TYR A 275 -12.11 -34.93 28.71
CA TYR A 275 -12.01 -33.49 28.75
C TYR A 275 -13.38 -32.87 28.86
N ALA A 276 -13.57 -31.92 29.76
CA ALA A 276 -14.78 -31.11 29.84
C ALA A 276 -14.44 -29.63 30.04
N VAL A 277 -15.03 -28.78 29.21
CA VAL A 277 -14.78 -27.33 29.16
C VAL A 277 -16.11 -26.61 29.21
N SER A 278 -16.21 -25.63 30.12
CA SER A 278 -17.40 -24.78 30.27
C SER A 278 -17.34 -23.53 29.41
N ASP A 279 -16.16 -23.04 29.08
CA ASP A 279 -16.04 -21.78 28.36
C ASP A 279 -14.72 -21.73 27.55
N LEU A 280 -14.82 -21.34 26.30
CA LEU A 280 -13.73 -21.02 25.41
C LEU A 280 -13.88 -19.58 24.96
N GLN A 281 -12.98 -18.71 25.43
CA GLN A 281 -12.97 -17.32 25.05
C GLN A 281 -11.78 -17.00 24.15
N VAL A 282 -12.03 -16.17 23.16
CA VAL A 282 -11.01 -15.56 22.32
C VAL A 282 -11.20 -14.05 22.40
N GLY A 283 -10.49 -13.43 23.33
CA GLY A 283 -10.56 -11.98 23.53
C GLY A 283 -9.69 -11.26 22.51
N GLY A 284 -10.26 -10.28 21.84
CA GLY A 284 -9.53 -9.51 20.84
C GLY A 284 -10.36 -8.42 20.19
N ARG A 285 -9.81 -7.85 19.14
CA ARG A 285 -10.43 -6.82 18.33
C ARG A 285 -10.46 -7.23 16.87
N CYS A 286 -11.48 -6.84 16.14
CA CYS A 286 -11.44 -6.96 14.69
C CYS A 286 -10.16 -6.30 14.14
N LYS A 287 -9.44 -6.97 13.26
CA LYS A 287 -8.30 -6.37 12.57
C LYS A 287 -8.79 -5.37 11.52
N CYS A 288 -8.72 -4.09 11.84
CA CYS A 288 -9.13 -2.97 10.96
C CYS A 288 -7.99 -1.98 10.69
N ASN A 289 -6.76 -2.33 11.09
CA ASN A 289 -5.54 -1.55 10.83
C ASN A 289 -5.59 -0.09 11.29
N GLY A 290 -6.41 0.22 12.30
CA GLY A 290 -6.58 1.56 12.84
C GLY A 290 -7.47 2.50 12.01
N HIS A 291 -8.18 1.96 11.01
CA HIS A 291 -9.02 2.73 10.10
C HIS A 291 -10.52 2.49 10.27
N ALA A 292 -10.94 1.81 11.32
CA ALA A 292 -12.35 1.63 11.65
C ALA A 292 -12.53 1.48 13.16
N SER A 293 -13.65 1.99 13.68
CA SER A 293 -14.04 1.89 15.09
C SER A 293 -14.97 0.71 15.38
N ARG A 294 -15.48 0.05 14.35
CA ARG A 294 -16.40 -1.07 14.48
C ARG A 294 -16.34 -2.02 13.28
N CYS A 295 -16.77 -3.27 13.52
CA CYS A 295 -17.07 -4.24 12.49
C CYS A 295 -18.56 -4.33 12.25
N VAL A 296 -18.94 -4.52 10.99
CA VAL A 296 -20.31 -4.64 10.52
C VAL A 296 -20.44 -5.87 9.62
N ARG A 297 -21.66 -6.35 9.41
CA ARG A 297 -21.91 -7.39 8.42
C ARG A 297 -22.17 -6.74 7.06
N ASP A 298 -21.55 -7.29 6.03
CA ASP A 298 -21.81 -6.89 4.65
C ASP A 298 -23.10 -7.55 4.11
N ARG A 299 -23.37 -7.36 2.82
CA ARG A 299 -24.58 -7.91 2.18
C ARG A 299 -24.59 -9.44 2.11
N ASP A 300 -23.42 -10.05 2.17
CA ASP A 300 -23.20 -11.49 2.11
C ASP A 300 -23.04 -12.09 3.52
N ASP A 301 -23.42 -11.32 4.55
CA ASP A 301 -23.33 -11.67 5.98
C ASP A 301 -21.89 -11.87 6.50
N ASN A 302 -20.86 -11.47 5.74
CA ASN A 302 -19.48 -11.50 6.21
C ASN A 302 -19.19 -10.34 7.14
N LEU A 303 -18.43 -10.61 8.19
CA LEU A 303 -17.95 -9.57 9.10
C LEU A 303 -16.83 -8.78 8.45
N VAL A 304 -17.01 -7.46 8.30
CA VAL A 304 -16.04 -6.54 7.66
C VAL A 304 -15.88 -5.28 8.51
N CYS A 305 -14.77 -4.58 8.34
CA CYS A 305 -14.56 -3.27 8.99
C CYS A 305 -15.37 -2.16 8.31
N ASP A 306 -15.98 -1.26 9.08
CA ASP A 306 -16.60 -0.01 8.60
C ASP A 306 -15.50 1.03 8.29
N CYS A 307 -14.80 0.85 7.17
CA CYS A 307 -13.57 1.55 6.84
C CYS A 307 -13.76 3.06 6.68
N LYS A 308 -12.94 3.83 7.39
CA LYS A 308 -12.77 5.28 7.31
C LYS A 308 -11.43 5.61 6.62
N HIS A 309 -11.00 6.89 6.67
CA HIS A 309 -9.70 7.36 6.15
C HIS A 309 -9.46 6.99 4.68
N ASN A 310 -10.54 6.96 3.87
CA ASN A 310 -10.48 6.59 2.44
C ASN A 310 -9.86 5.20 2.18
N THR A 311 -9.96 4.30 3.15
CA THR A 311 -9.51 2.91 3.03
C THR A 311 -10.65 1.97 2.64
N ALA A 312 -10.33 0.78 2.18
CA ALA A 312 -11.24 -0.26 1.73
C ALA A 312 -10.69 -1.66 2.00
N GLY A 313 -11.49 -2.66 1.75
CA GLY A 313 -11.19 -4.07 2.02
C GLY A 313 -11.81 -4.54 3.33
N PRO A 314 -11.84 -5.87 3.58
CA PRO A 314 -12.42 -6.43 4.79
C PRO A 314 -11.73 -5.96 6.07
N GLU A 315 -10.42 -5.65 6.00
CA GLU A 315 -9.57 -5.18 7.08
C GLU A 315 -9.12 -3.72 6.90
N CYS A 316 -9.72 -2.94 5.99
CA CYS A 316 -9.24 -1.61 5.60
C CYS A 316 -7.75 -1.64 5.18
N ASP A 317 -7.35 -2.68 4.47
CA ASP A 317 -5.96 -3.03 4.14
C ASP A 317 -5.47 -2.42 2.82
N ARG A 318 -6.28 -1.60 2.19
CA ARG A 318 -5.97 -0.89 0.94
C ARG A 318 -6.69 0.44 0.85
N CYS A 319 -6.23 1.30 -0.02
CA CYS A 319 -6.92 2.55 -0.30
C CYS A 319 -8.15 2.34 -1.19
N LYS A 320 -9.17 3.20 -1.03
CA LYS A 320 -10.31 3.28 -1.95
C LYS A 320 -9.83 3.64 -3.35
N PRO A 321 -10.56 3.23 -4.40
CA PRO A 321 -10.30 3.71 -5.76
C PRO A 321 -10.13 5.22 -5.82
N PHE A 322 -9.15 5.69 -6.60
CA PHE A 322 -8.79 7.09 -6.75
C PHE A 322 -8.05 7.74 -5.56
N HIS A 323 -7.77 7.02 -4.47
CA HIS A 323 -7.03 7.53 -3.30
C HIS A 323 -5.62 6.93 -3.21
N TYR A 324 -4.91 6.91 -4.33
CA TYR A 324 -3.58 6.29 -4.46
C TYR A 324 -2.43 7.31 -4.54
N ASP A 325 -2.60 8.51 -3.97
CA ASP A 325 -1.54 9.52 -4.02
C ASP A 325 -0.41 9.23 -3.02
N ARG A 326 -0.71 8.46 -1.98
CA ARG A 326 0.25 7.92 -1.00
C ARG A 326 0.12 6.40 -0.91
N PRO A 327 1.18 5.69 -0.47
CA PRO A 327 1.07 4.27 -0.20
C PRO A 327 0.14 4.05 1.00
N TRP A 328 -0.62 2.97 0.98
CA TRP A 328 -1.39 2.57 2.16
C TRP A 328 -0.45 2.27 3.33
N GLN A 329 -0.82 2.68 4.53
CA GLN A 329 -0.14 2.39 5.78
C GLN A 329 -1.18 2.17 6.89
N ARG A 330 -0.85 1.36 7.89
CA ARG A 330 -1.64 1.21 9.11
C ARG A 330 -1.69 2.56 9.85
N ALA A 331 -2.83 2.91 10.42
CA ALA A 331 -2.92 4.05 11.32
C ALA A 331 -2.20 3.78 12.63
N THR A 332 -1.44 4.75 13.09
CA THR A 332 -0.70 4.72 14.36
C THR A 332 -1.30 5.71 15.36
N ALA A 333 -0.84 5.67 16.60
CA ALA A 333 -1.28 6.64 17.62
C ALA A 333 -0.91 8.09 17.26
N ARG A 334 0.13 8.29 16.42
CA ARG A 334 0.62 9.61 16.00
C ARG A 334 -0.02 10.10 14.72
N GLU A 335 -0.29 9.20 13.78
CA GLU A 335 -0.77 9.54 12.43
C GLU A 335 -1.84 8.55 11.97
N ALA A 336 -2.95 9.07 11.47
CA ALA A 336 -4.04 8.27 10.93
C ALA A 336 -3.70 7.60 9.61
N ASN A 337 -2.68 8.08 8.89
CA ASN A 337 -2.23 7.59 7.58
C ASN A 337 -3.38 7.41 6.59
N GLU A 338 -4.26 8.41 6.49
CA GLU A 338 -5.38 8.33 5.55
C GLU A 338 -4.90 8.24 4.09
N CYS A 339 -5.65 7.54 3.29
CA CYS A 339 -5.42 7.49 1.86
C CYS A 339 -5.82 8.82 1.19
N VAL A 340 -4.92 9.37 0.39
CA VAL A 340 -5.09 10.68 -0.24
C VAL A 340 -5.54 10.52 -1.68
N ALA A 341 -6.56 11.30 -2.06
CA ALA A 341 -7.06 11.30 -3.43
C ALA A 341 -5.99 11.81 -4.42
N CYS A 342 -5.91 11.15 -5.58
CA CYS A 342 -5.05 11.63 -6.65
C CYS A 342 -5.53 12.97 -7.18
N ASN A 343 -4.62 13.93 -7.30
CA ASN A 343 -4.93 15.19 -7.97
C ASN A 343 -4.81 14.99 -9.49
N CYS A 344 -5.94 14.86 -10.16
CA CYS A 344 -6.01 14.69 -11.61
C CYS A 344 -6.67 15.90 -12.32
N ASN A 345 -6.77 17.05 -11.68
CA ASN A 345 -7.40 18.25 -12.20
C ASN A 345 -8.79 18.01 -12.83
N LEU A 346 -9.56 17.07 -12.27
CA LEU A 346 -10.89 16.63 -12.74
C LEU A 346 -10.90 15.99 -14.13
N HIS A 347 -9.74 15.66 -14.69
CA HIS A 347 -9.62 15.09 -16.04
C HIS A 347 -9.42 13.58 -16.06
N ALA A 348 -9.31 12.92 -14.91
CA ALA A 348 -9.27 11.46 -14.83
C ALA A 348 -10.14 10.95 -13.67
N ARG A 349 -10.62 9.71 -13.80
CA ARG A 349 -11.38 8.99 -12.76
C ARG A 349 -10.59 7.81 -12.19
N ARG A 350 -9.40 7.55 -12.72
CA ARG A 350 -8.53 6.46 -12.31
C ARG A 350 -7.11 6.98 -12.15
N CYS A 351 -6.43 6.49 -11.15
CA CYS A 351 -5.01 6.73 -10.93
C CYS A 351 -4.36 5.47 -10.38
N ARG A 352 -3.03 5.45 -10.37
CA ARG A 352 -2.22 4.40 -9.76
C ARG A 352 -1.11 5.04 -8.93
N PHE A 353 -0.60 4.32 -7.95
CA PHE A 353 0.56 4.71 -7.18
C PHE A 353 1.86 4.36 -7.92
N ASN A 354 2.89 5.23 -7.81
CA ASN A 354 4.24 4.99 -8.29
C ASN A 354 5.25 5.34 -7.19
N MET A 355 5.99 4.33 -6.72
CA MET A 355 6.93 4.46 -5.61
C MET A 355 8.14 5.34 -5.95
N GLU A 356 8.64 5.31 -7.18
CA GLU A 356 9.79 6.13 -7.59
C GLU A 356 9.44 7.62 -7.59
N LEU A 357 8.27 7.96 -8.16
CA LEU A 357 7.76 9.34 -8.13
C LEU A 357 7.46 9.80 -6.70
N TYR A 358 6.96 8.92 -5.84
CA TYR A 358 6.76 9.23 -4.44
C TYR A 358 8.06 9.57 -3.72
N LYS A 359 9.12 8.76 -3.92
CA LYS A 359 10.46 9.05 -3.39
C LYS A 359 11.03 10.37 -3.94
N LEU A 360 10.92 10.59 -5.26
CA LEU A 360 11.39 11.81 -5.91
C LEU A 360 10.67 13.09 -5.44
N SER A 361 9.40 12.96 -5.05
CA SER A 361 8.60 14.08 -4.52
C SER A 361 8.92 14.43 -3.06
N GLY A 362 9.92 13.79 -2.45
CA GLY A 362 10.18 13.90 -1.02
C GLY A 362 9.11 13.21 -0.16
N ARG A 363 8.56 12.11 -0.64
CA ARG A 363 7.48 11.33 -0.01
C ARG A 363 6.17 12.10 0.19
N LYS A 364 5.88 13.03 -0.72
CA LYS A 364 4.65 13.84 -0.67
C LYS A 364 3.53 13.28 -1.54
N SER A 365 3.85 12.86 -2.77
CA SER A 365 2.87 12.43 -3.76
C SER A 365 3.46 11.39 -4.72
N GLY A 366 2.72 10.31 -4.97
CA GLY A 366 3.09 9.21 -5.86
C GLY A 366 2.00 8.88 -6.88
N GLY A 367 0.87 9.57 -6.86
CA GLY A 367 -0.26 9.33 -7.75
C GLY A 367 0.05 9.66 -9.21
N VAL A 368 -0.40 8.79 -10.11
CA VAL A 368 -0.32 8.97 -11.56
C VAL A 368 -1.70 8.77 -12.15
N CYS A 369 -2.25 9.81 -12.71
CA CYS A 369 -3.57 9.80 -13.35
C CYS A 369 -3.56 8.93 -14.62
N LEU A 370 -4.59 8.13 -14.80
CA LEU A 370 -4.74 7.25 -15.94
C LEU A 370 -5.86 7.76 -16.86
N ASN A 371 -5.62 7.68 -18.16
CA ASN A 371 -6.60 8.05 -19.19
C ASN A 371 -7.11 9.49 -19.02
N CYS A 372 -6.19 10.47 -19.03
CA CYS A 372 -6.55 11.88 -19.00
C CYS A 372 -7.54 12.23 -20.10
N ARG A 373 -8.69 12.80 -19.73
CA ARG A 373 -9.76 13.26 -20.63
C ARG A 373 -9.55 14.73 -21.04
N HIS A 374 -10.45 15.25 -21.86
CA HIS A 374 -10.52 16.66 -22.23
C HIS A 374 -9.21 17.18 -22.85
N ASN A 375 -8.52 16.29 -23.61
CA ASN A 375 -7.28 16.60 -24.32
C ASN A 375 -6.13 17.04 -23.42
N THR A 376 -6.16 16.59 -22.15
CA THR A 376 -5.08 16.81 -21.20
C THR A 376 -4.13 15.61 -21.14
N ALA A 377 -2.93 15.83 -20.65
CA ALA A 377 -1.86 14.83 -20.49
C ALA A 377 -1.03 15.11 -19.24
N GLY A 378 -0.08 14.22 -18.98
CA GLY A 378 0.83 14.29 -17.85
C GLY A 378 0.35 13.56 -16.62
N ARG A 379 1.23 13.47 -15.61
CA ARG A 379 1.01 12.74 -14.36
C ARG A 379 -0.28 13.15 -13.65
N HIS A 380 -0.60 14.43 -13.67
CA HIS A 380 -1.79 15.02 -13.04
C HIS A 380 -2.80 15.55 -14.05
N CYS A 381 -2.72 15.14 -15.32
CA CYS A 381 -3.50 15.71 -16.41
C CYS A 381 -3.41 17.26 -16.44
N HIS A 382 -2.22 17.83 -16.26
CA HIS A 382 -1.98 19.23 -15.94
C HIS A 382 -1.48 20.06 -17.13
N TYR A 383 -1.28 19.43 -18.29
CA TYR A 383 -0.96 20.12 -19.54
C TYR A 383 -1.77 19.53 -20.70
N CYS A 384 -1.80 20.23 -21.82
CA CYS A 384 -2.57 19.77 -22.97
C CYS A 384 -1.81 18.72 -23.79
N LYS A 385 -2.52 17.78 -24.40
CA LYS A 385 -1.95 16.79 -25.34
C LYS A 385 -1.34 17.48 -26.55
N GLU A 386 -0.47 16.78 -27.25
CA GLU A 386 0.03 17.21 -28.55
C GLU A 386 -1.15 17.49 -29.51
N GLY A 387 -1.08 18.60 -30.26
CA GLY A 387 -2.17 19.10 -31.08
C GLY A 387 -3.20 19.97 -30.35
N TYR A 388 -2.98 20.23 -29.06
CA TYR A 388 -3.82 21.11 -28.24
C TYR A 388 -2.95 22.08 -27.45
N TYR A 389 -3.50 23.26 -27.13
CA TYR A 389 -2.83 24.28 -26.32
C TYR A 389 -3.69 24.76 -25.15
N ARG A 390 -3.07 25.37 -24.16
CA ARG A 390 -3.71 25.83 -22.94
C ARG A 390 -4.53 27.10 -23.19
N ASP A 391 -5.84 27.07 -22.90
CA ASP A 391 -6.69 28.27 -22.81
C ASP A 391 -6.51 28.93 -21.44
N MET A 392 -5.72 29.99 -21.40
CA MET A 392 -5.40 30.70 -20.16
C MET A 392 -6.62 31.42 -19.53
N THR A 393 -7.73 31.59 -20.27
CA THR A 393 -8.96 32.20 -19.74
C THR A 393 -9.75 31.27 -18.82
N LYS A 394 -9.37 29.99 -18.74
CA LYS A 394 -10.06 28.97 -17.95
C LYS A 394 -9.11 28.28 -16.99
N PRO A 395 -9.56 27.85 -15.78
CA PRO A 395 -8.72 27.05 -14.89
C PRO A 395 -8.41 25.69 -15.54
N ILE A 396 -7.29 25.08 -15.15
CA ILE A 396 -6.90 23.77 -15.70
C ILE A 396 -7.96 22.69 -15.47
N THR A 397 -8.73 22.79 -14.42
CA THR A 397 -9.82 21.87 -14.07
C THR A 397 -11.03 21.94 -14.99
N HIS A 398 -11.11 22.98 -15.84
CA HIS A 398 -12.25 23.16 -16.74
C HIS A 398 -12.20 22.18 -17.94
N ARG A 399 -13.32 21.61 -18.32
CA ARG A 399 -13.42 20.62 -19.43
C ARG A 399 -12.86 21.12 -20.78
N LYS A 400 -12.92 22.44 -21.02
CA LYS A 400 -12.40 23.10 -22.23
C LYS A 400 -11.12 23.87 -21.98
N ALA A 401 -10.30 23.42 -21.03
CA ALA A 401 -9.01 24.05 -20.71
C ALA A 401 -7.97 23.87 -21.83
N CYS A 402 -8.12 22.84 -22.66
CA CYS A 402 -7.28 22.58 -23.83
C CYS A 402 -8.08 22.79 -25.10
N LYS A 403 -7.61 23.74 -25.93
CA LYS A 403 -8.14 24.01 -27.26
C LYS A 403 -7.29 23.33 -28.32
N ALA A 404 -7.93 22.85 -29.40
CA ALA A 404 -7.19 22.30 -30.53
C ALA A 404 -6.34 23.38 -31.21
N CYS A 405 -5.15 22.99 -31.68
CA CYS A 405 -4.34 23.85 -32.52
C CYS A 405 -5.06 24.11 -33.82
N ASP A 406 -5.22 25.38 -34.18
CA ASP A 406 -5.83 25.83 -35.45
C ASP A 406 -4.74 26.35 -36.40
N CYS A 407 -3.78 25.48 -36.73
CA CYS A 407 -2.66 25.82 -37.58
C CYS A 407 -3.07 25.86 -39.04
N HIS A 408 -2.84 27.02 -39.71
CA HIS A 408 -3.23 27.23 -41.11
C HIS A 408 -2.62 26.17 -42.03
N PRO A 409 -3.39 25.46 -42.85
CA PRO A 409 -2.94 24.29 -43.60
C PRO A 409 -1.78 24.57 -44.56
N VAL A 410 -1.69 25.80 -45.08
CA VAL A 410 -0.66 26.20 -46.04
C VAL A 410 0.48 26.95 -45.37
N GLY A 411 0.17 27.85 -44.43
CA GLY A 411 1.17 28.71 -43.80
C GLY A 411 1.96 28.09 -42.65
N ALA A 412 1.42 27.07 -42.00
CA ALA A 412 2.12 26.37 -40.93
C ALA A 412 3.03 25.27 -41.47
N ALA A 413 4.14 25.03 -40.78
CA ALA A 413 5.09 23.95 -41.06
C ALA A 413 4.66 22.62 -40.49
N GLY A 414 3.58 22.57 -39.67
CA GLY A 414 3.02 21.39 -39.05
C GLY A 414 1.66 21.62 -38.43
N LYS A 415 0.97 20.54 -38.03
CA LYS A 415 -0.38 20.59 -37.42
C LYS A 415 -0.37 20.81 -35.90
N THR A 416 0.79 20.74 -35.25
CA THR A 416 0.95 20.87 -33.80
C THR A 416 1.45 22.25 -33.44
N CYS A 417 0.85 22.88 -32.44
CA CYS A 417 1.23 24.18 -31.92
C CYS A 417 1.95 24.05 -30.57
N ASN A 418 2.50 25.13 -30.08
CA ASN A 418 3.05 25.20 -28.72
C ASN A 418 1.92 24.98 -27.70
N GLN A 419 2.08 24.02 -26.83
CA GLN A 419 1.06 23.60 -25.86
C GLN A 419 0.65 24.69 -24.85
N THR A 420 1.52 25.68 -24.63
CA THR A 420 1.26 26.78 -23.70
C THR A 420 0.69 28.00 -24.39
N THR A 421 1.29 28.42 -25.51
CA THR A 421 0.97 29.69 -26.18
C THR A 421 -0.02 29.54 -27.33
N GLY A 422 -0.21 28.33 -27.88
CA GLY A 422 -0.99 28.09 -29.08
C GLY A 422 -0.27 28.50 -30.38
N GLN A 423 0.96 28.95 -30.31
CA GLN A 423 1.72 29.37 -31.49
C GLN A 423 2.06 28.18 -32.39
N CYS A 424 1.59 28.23 -33.60
CA CYS A 424 1.92 27.27 -34.65
C CYS A 424 3.34 27.49 -35.19
N PRO A 425 4.08 26.44 -35.59
CA PRO A 425 5.34 26.59 -36.31
C PRO A 425 5.04 27.12 -37.73
N CYS A 426 5.38 28.36 -37.98
CA CYS A 426 5.14 28.99 -39.29
C CYS A 426 6.25 28.64 -40.27
N LYS A 427 5.91 28.57 -41.58
CA LYS A 427 6.88 28.54 -42.68
C LYS A 427 7.62 29.85 -42.79
N ASP A 428 8.74 29.86 -43.51
CA ASP A 428 9.55 31.06 -43.73
C ASP A 428 8.67 32.18 -44.34
N GLY A 429 8.80 33.41 -43.75
CA GLY A 429 8.05 34.58 -44.17
C GLY A 429 6.57 34.60 -43.74
N VAL A 430 6.07 33.62 -43.02
CA VAL A 430 4.72 33.55 -42.47
C VAL A 430 4.73 33.94 -40.99
N THR A 431 3.69 34.63 -40.54
CA THR A 431 3.49 35.07 -39.16
C THR A 431 2.06 34.88 -38.67
N GLY A 432 1.84 35.17 -37.41
CA GLY A 432 0.56 34.99 -36.70
C GLY A 432 0.55 33.71 -35.86
N ILE A 433 -0.32 33.67 -34.85
CA ILE A 433 -0.43 32.53 -33.95
C ILE A 433 -0.78 31.25 -34.74
N THR A 434 -1.67 31.36 -35.72
CA THR A 434 -2.08 30.25 -36.58
C THR A 434 -1.29 30.17 -37.89
N CYS A 435 -0.30 31.05 -38.12
CA CYS A 435 0.47 31.16 -39.38
C CYS A 435 -0.41 31.53 -40.61
N ASN A 436 -1.32 32.46 -40.43
CA ASN A 436 -2.31 32.85 -41.45
C ASN A 436 -2.00 34.15 -42.16
N ARG A 437 -0.83 34.79 -41.88
CA ARG A 437 -0.44 36.10 -42.49
C ARG A 437 1.01 36.04 -42.92
N CYS A 438 1.34 36.87 -43.92
CA CYS A 438 2.75 37.10 -44.25
C CYS A 438 3.40 38.08 -43.28
N ALA A 439 4.65 37.84 -42.97
CA ALA A 439 5.50 38.71 -42.13
C ALA A 439 5.78 40.07 -42.87
N LYS A 440 6.16 41.08 -42.08
CA LYS A 440 6.54 42.40 -42.67
C LYS A 440 7.70 42.22 -43.65
N GLY A 441 7.55 42.76 -44.86
CA GLY A 441 8.54 42.57 -45.91
C GLY A 441 8.31 41.36 -46.82
N TYR A 442 7.20 40.61 -46.59
CA TYR A 442 6.80 39.47 -47.43
C TYR A 442 5.42 39.72 -48.04
N GLN A 443 5.20 39.20 -49.22
CA GLN A 443 3.90 39.22 -49.92
C GLN A 443 3.38 37.79 -50.14
N GLN A 444 2.07 37.64 -50.26
CA GLN A 444 1.41 36.37 -50.49
C GLN A 444 1.80 35.81 -51.87
N SER A 445 2.14 34.52 -51.87
CA SER A 445 2.44 33.71 -53.06
C SER A 445 1.35 32.69 -53.30
N ARG A 446 1.15 32.22 -54.53
CA ARG A 446 0.27 31.12 -54.88
C ARG A 446 0.89 29.75 -54.60
N SER A 447 2.13 29.71 -54.19
CA SER A 447 2.82 28.44 -53.88
C SER A 447 2.47 27.90 -52.51
N PRO A 448 1.98 26.67 -52.37
CA PRO A 448 1.73 26.05 -51.09
C PRO A 448 3.03 25.70 -50.31
N ILE A 449 4.19 25.65 -50.99
CA ILE A 449 5.50 25.37 -50.38
C ILE A 449 6.08 26.65 -49.75
N ALA A 450 5.96 27.78 -50.44
CA ALA A 450 6.41 29.11 -49.98
C ALA A 450 5.24 30.12 -50.07
N PRO A 451 4.28 30.08 -49.15
CA PRO A 451 3.08 30.90 -49.20
C PRO A 451 3.33 32.38 -49.03
N CYS A 452 4.48 32.78 -48.49
CA CYS A 452 4.93 34.16 -48.38
C CYS A 452 6.34 34.27 -48.97
N ILE A 453 6.53 35.15 -49.93
CA ILE A 453 7.81 35.44 -50.59
C ILE A 453 8.30 36.85 -50.22
N LYS A 454 9.58 37.05 -50.09
CA LYS A 454 10.16 38.34 -49.77
C LYS A 454 9.86 39.34 -50.89
N ILE A 455 9.37 40.54 -50.55
CA ILE A 455 9.13 41.60 -51.52
C ILE A 455 10.44 41.98 -52.17
N PRO A 456 10.61 41.93 -53.51
CA PRO A 456 11.84 42.42 -54.16
C PRO A 456 12.00 43.91 -53.89
N ILE A 457 13.03 44.27 -53.11
CA ILE A 457 13.44 45.69 -52.99
C ILE A 457 14.37 45.97 -54.14
N ALA A 458 14.02 46.92 -55.00
CA ALA A 458 14.96 47.46 -56.00
C ALA A 458 16.21 48.01 -55.29
N PRO A 459 17.41 47.77 -55.79
CA PRO A 459 18.62 48.09 -55.04
C PRO A 459 18.82 49.60 -54.88
N PRO A 460 19.01 50.14 -53.72
CA PRO A 460 19.67 51.44 -53.56
C PRO A 460 21.18 51.24 -53.70
N THR A 461 21.76 52.09 -54.48
CA THR A 461 23.16 52.25 -54.76
C THR A 461 23.98 52.40 -53.45
N THR A 462 25.04 51.58 -53.35
CA THR A 462 26.25 51.67 -52.55
C THR A 462 26.31 52.59 -51.32
N VAL A 463 26.52 51.98 -50.13
CA VAL A 463 27.65 52.30 -49.25
C VAL A 463 28.18 51.00 -48.62
N ALA A 464 29.47 50.80 -48.83
CA ALA A 464 30.20 49.67 -48.27
C ALA A 464 30.25 49.74 -46.75
N SER A 465 29.82 48.62 -46.09
CA SER A 465 30.27 48.34 -44.73
C SER A 465 30.76 46.89 -44.75
N SER A 466 32.01 46.75 -44.46
CA SER A 466 32.78 45.53 -44.40
C SER A 466 32.13 44.50 -43.51
N THR A 467 31.62 43.45 -44.12
CA THR A 467 31.36 42.18 -43.44
C THR A 467 32.45 41.23 -43.93
N GLU A 468 33.38 40.91 -43.05
CA GLU A 468 34.37 39.86 -43.26
C GLU A 468 33.64 38.60 -43.74
N GLU A 469 33.87 38.19 -44.98
CA GLU A 469 33.56 36.85 -45.43
C GLU A 469 34.33 35.85 -44.58
N PRO A 470 33.69 34.75 -44.12
CA PRO A 470 34.40 33.74 -43.36
C PRO A 470 35.47 33.15 -44.25
N ALA A 471 36.71 33.14 -43.75
CA ALA A 471 37.81 32.40 -44.30
C ALA A 471 37.36 31.00 -44.68
N ASP A 472 37.87 30.51 -45.82
CA ASP A 472 37.71 29.20 -46.44
C ASP A 472 37.52 28.06 -45.41
N CYS A 473 36.26 27.77 -45.05
CA CYS A 473 35.92 26.73 -44.10
C CYS A 473 36.18 25.33 -44.66
N ASP A 474 36.29 25.18 -45.96
CA ASP A 474 36.56 23.88 -46.62
C ASP A 474 38.03 23.44 -46.42
N SER A 475 38.94 24.39 -46.25
CA SER A 475 40.32 24.12 -45.82
C SER A 475 40.45 23.90 -44.33
N TYR A 476 39.59 24.53 -43.53
CA TYR A 476 39.65 24.52 -42.05
C TYR A 476 39.11 23.20 -41.43
N CYS A 477 38.01 22.71 -41.94
CA CYS A 477 37.41 21.45 -41.46
C CYS A 477 36.56 20.79 -42.56
N LYS A 478 36.79 19.50 -42.84
CA LYS A 478 35.95 18.73 -43.76
C LYS A 478 34.58 18.48 -43.15
N ALA A 479 33.54 19.15 -43.63
CA ALA A 479 32.17 18.87 -43.27
C ALA A 479 31.87 17.41 -43.53
N SER A 480 31.49 16.66 -42.50
CA SER A 480 31.17 15.21 -42.62
C SER A 480 29.90 15.00 -43.45
N LYS A 481 30.08 14.82 -44.76
CA LYS A 481 29.01 14.41 -45.69
C LYS A 481 28.69 12.93 -45.42
N GLY A 482 27.79 12.63 -44.48
CA GLY A 482 27.35 11.23 -44.25
C GLY A 482 26.73 10.97 -42.87
N LYS A 483 26.02 9.84 -42.74
CA LYS A 483 25.48 9.38 -41.44
C LYS A 483 26.64 8.98 -40.54
N LEU A 484 26.98 9.85 -39.58
CA LEU A 484 28.02 9.61 -38.57
C LEU A 484 27.69 8.33 -37.77
N LYS A 485 28.50 7.26 -37.97
CA LYS A 485 28.43 6.03 -37.18
C LYS A 485 29.56 6.03 -36.17
N ILE A 486 29.22 5.80 -34.88
CA ILE A 486 30.23 5.59 -33.84
C ILE A 486 30.60 4.11 -33.80
N ASN A 487 31.90 3.82 -33.82
CA ASN A 487 32.47 2.48 -33.59
C ASN A 487 33.44 2.54 -32.41
N MET A 488 33.88 1.37 -31.95
CA MET A 488 34.80 1.24 -30.82
C MET A 488 36.11 2.00 -31.07
N LYS A 489 36.65 1.98 -32.30
CA LYS A 489 37.91 2.66 -32.67
C LYS A 489 37.79 4.19 -32.48
N LYS A 490 36.67 4.81 -32.89
CA LYS A 490 36.41 6.24 -32.69
C LYS A 490 36.20 6.60 -31.22
N TYR A 491 35.53 5.71 -30.47
CA TYR A 491 35.33 5.88 -29.04
C TYR A 491 36.64 5.81 -28.24
N CYS A 492 37.50 4.86 -28.56
CA CYS A 492 38.80 4.71 -27.89
C CYS A 492 39.75 5.89 -28.14
N LYS A 493 39.66 6.53 -29.31
CA LYS A 493 40.53 7.68 -29.68
C LYS A 493 40.20 9.00 -28.99
N LYS A 494 39.08 9.10 -28.29
CA LYS A 494 38.64 10.30 -27.60
C LYS A 494 38.80 10.15 -26.09
N ASP A 495 39.11 11.24 -25.39
CA ASP A 495 39.39 11.22 -23.97
C ASP A 495 38.12 11.21 -23.16
N TYR A 496 37.08 11.94 -23.59
CA TYR A 496 35.79 11.91 -22.94
C TYR A 496 34.63 11.56 -23.90
N ALA A 497 33.52 11.05 -23.33
CA ALA A 497 32.28 10.80 -24.04
C ALA A 497 31.08 11.08 -23.12
N VAL A 498 30.28 12.10 -23.46
CA VAL A 498 29.18 12.58 -22.61
C VAL A 498 27.91 12.80 -23.41
N GLN A 499 26.78 12.60 -22.75
CA GLN A 499 25.48 13.01 -23.24
C GLN A 499 25.17 14.38 -22.65
N ILE A 500 24.96 15.36 -23.51
CA ILE A 500 24.68 16.74 -23.12
C ILE A 500 23.35 17.22 -23.65
N HIS A 501 22.74 18.15 -22.92
CA HIS A 501 21.61 18.97 -23.36
C HIS A 501 22.06 20.43 -23.37
N ILE A 502 22.05 21.08 -24.51
CA ILE A 502 22.40 22.47 -24.65
C ILE A 502 21.25 23.31 -24.16
N LEU A 503 21.48 24.16 -23.16
CA LEU A 503 20.47 25.04 -22.56
C LEU A 503 20.54 26.45 -23.13
N LYS A 504 21.73 27.06 -23.12
CA LYS A 504 21.97 28.46 -23.54
C LYS A 504 23.31 28.59 -24.28
N ALA A 505 23.43 29.57 -25.11
CA ALA A 505 24.67 29.92 -25.81
C ALA A 505 24.89 31.41 -25.76
N ASP A 506 26.04 31.84 -25.27
CA ASP A 506 26.47 33.24 -25.16
C ASP A 506 27.83 33.40 -25.85
N LYS A 507 28.05 34.48 -26.57
CA LYS A 507 29.34 34.78 -27.19
C LYS A 507 30.27 35.48 -26.17
N ALA A 508 31.46 34.96 -25.98
CA ALA A 508 32.48 35.46 -25.06
C ALA A 508 33.82 35.63 -25.80
N GLY A 509 33.98 36.77 -26.45
CA GLY A 509 35.18 37.10 -27.25
C GLY A 509 35.39 36.12 -28.43
N GLU A 510 36.54 35.46 -28.45
CA GLU A 510 36.88 34.43 -29.47
C GLU A 510 36.23 33.09 -29.22
N TRP A 511 35.50 32.96 -28.12
CA TRP A 511 34.84 31.72 -27.70
C TRP A 511 33.33 31.87 -27.64
N TRP A 512 32.65 30.73 -27.78
CA TRP A 512 31.25 30.59 -27.42
C TRP A 512 31.13 29.78 -26.14
N LYS A 513 30.43 30.34 -25.17
CA LYS A 513 30.09 29.72 -23.88
C LYS A 513 28.70 29.10 -23.97
N PHE A 514 28.65 27.79 -23.94
CA PHE A 514 27.38 27.05 -23.87
C PHE A 514 27.13 26.59 -22.46
N THR A 515 26.00 26.93 -21.89
CA THR A 515 25.49 26.27 -20.68
C THR A 515 24.85 24.96 -21.08
N VAL A 516 25.39 23.86 -20.56
CA VAL A 516 24.96 22.50 -20.92
C VAL A 516 24.65 21.71 -19.68
N ASN A 517 23.61 20.87 -19.73
CA ASN A 517 23.31 19.88 -18.70
C ASN A 517 23.92 18.54 -19.12
N ILE A 518 24.83 18.01 -18.32
CA ILE A 518 25.43 16.69 -18.52
C ILE A 518 24.50 15.62 -17.99
N ILE A 519 23.85 14.89 -18.90
CA ILE A 519 22.88 13.84 -18.54
C ILE A 519 23.58 12.53 -18.16
N SER A 520 24.60 12.14 -18.92
CA SER A 520 25.34 10.90 -18.67
C SER A 520 26.78 11.02 -19.12
N VAL A 521 27.70 10.41 -18.36
CA VAL A 521 29.13 10.31 -18.67
C VAL A 521 29.43 8.86 -19.00
N TYR A 522 29.91 8.58 -20.22
CA TYR A 522 30.25 7.25 -20.72
C TYR A 522 31.76 7.00 -20.76
N LYS A 523 32.55 8.03 -20.88
CA LYS A 523 34.01 8.01 -20.79
C LYS A 523 34.46 9.32 -20.15
N GLN A 524 35.50 9.26 -19.34
CA GLN A 524 36.06 10.40 -18.62
C GLN A 524 37.57 10.43 -18.87
N GLY A 525 38.05 11.59 -19.24
CA GLY A 525 39.47 11.84 -19.42
C GLY A 525 40.16 12.21 -18.12
N THR A 526 41.21 13.02 -18.21
CA THR A 526 41.97 13.55 -17.06
C THR A 526 41.12 14.55 -16.24
N ASN A 527 40.28 15.33 -16.91
CA ASN A 527 39.41 16.31 -16.28
C ASN A 527 38.12 15.66 -15.78
N ARG A 528 37.76 15.88 -14.52
CA ARG A 528 36.57 15.26 -13.89
C ARG A 528 35.29 15.94 -14.37
N ILE A 529 34.56 15.27 -15.27
CA ILE A 529 33.25 15.71 -15.75
C ILE A 529 32.15 15.21 -14.79
N ARG A 530 31.35 16.13 -14.23
CA ARG A 530 30.23 15.82 -13.32
C ARG A 530 28.90 15.90 -14.06
N ARG A 531 27.88 15.15 -13.58
CA ARG A 531 26.49 15.30 -14.06
C ARG A 531 25.90 16.62 -13.53
N GLY A 532 24.98 17.19 -14.29
CA GLY A 532 24.36 18.48 -13.99
C GLY A 532 24.82 19.58 -14.92
N ASP A 533 24.59 20.82 -14.54
CA ASP A 533 24.89 21.99 -15.36
C ASP A 533 26.39 22.29 -15.34
N GLN A 534 26.95 22.40 -16.53
CA GLN A 534 28.35 22.71 -16.77
C GLN A 534 28.51 23.65 -17.97
N ILE A 535 29.72 24.16 -18.16
CA ILE A 535 30.07 25.05 -19.28
C ILE A 535 30.78 24.22 -20.35
N LEU A 536 30.35 24.39 -21.61
CA LEU A 536 31.01 23.87 -22.79
C LEU A 536 31.54 25.05 -23.61
N TRP A 537 32.85 25.05 -23.87
CA TRP A 537 33.52 26.06 -24.63
C TRP A 537 33.80 25.59 -26.04
N ILE A 538 33.54 26.46 -27.05
CA ILE A 538 33.80 26.19 -28.47
C ILE A 538 34.32 27.49 -29.09
N ARG A 539 35.38 27.42 -29.87
CA ARG A 539 35.96 28.58 -30.54
C ARG A 539 35.00 29.18 -31.58
N SER A 540 34.96 30.51 -31.68
CA SER A 540 34.07 31.20 -32.61
C SER A 540 34.28 30.77 -34.06
N LYS A 541 35.53 30.49 -34.47
CA LYS A 541 35.88 29.97 -35.79
C LYS A 541 35.26 28.59 -36.06
N ASP A 542 35.23 27.71 -35.06
CA ASP A 542 34.66 26.37 -35.17
C ASP A 542 33.14 26.44 -35.35
N ILE A 543 32.48 27.33 -34.64
CA ILE A 543 31.03 27.53 -34.78
C ILE A 543 30.68 28.17 -36.12
N ALA A 544 31.48 29.16 -36.58
CA ALA A 544 31.29 29.82 -37.87
C ALA A 544 31.39 28.80 -39.03
N CYS A 545 32.40 27.92 -38.98
CA CYS A 545 32.59 26.83 -39.96
C CYS A 545 31.70 25.60 -39.73
N LYS A 546 30.78 25.63 -38.73
CA LYS A 546 29.85 24.52 -38.39
C LYS A 546 30.53 23.19 -38.04
N CYS A 547 31.72 23.26 -37.45
CA CYS A 547 32.57 22.14 -37.01
C CYS A 547 32.93 22.28 -35.52
N PRO A 548 32.10 21.85 -34.58
CA PRO A 548 30.90 21.02 -34.70
C PRO A 548 29.59 21.80 -34.96
N LYS A 549 28.61 21.13 -35.56
CA LYS A 549 27.27 21.67 -35.78
C LYS A 549 26.40 21.48 -34.52
N ILE A 550 26.26 22.50 -33.73
CA ILE A 550 25.50 22.53 -32.48
C ILE A 550 24.37 23.57 -32.55
N LYS A 551 23.22 23.22 -31.95
CA LYS A 551 22.08 24.14 -31.81
C LYS A 551 21.58 24.11 -30.37
N PRO A 552 21.18 25.27 -29.79
CA PRO A 552 20.57 25.33 -28.48
C PRO A 552 19.29 24.44 -28.38
N MET A 553 18.91 24.07 -27.16
CA MET A 553 17.73 23.28 -26.82
C MET A 553 17.69 21.87 -27.44
N LYS A 554 18.84 21.32 -27.81
CA LYS A 554 18.97 19.96 -28.34
C LYS A 554 19.90 19.11 -27.52
N LYS A 555 19.66 17.80 -27.54
CA LYS A 555 20.52 16.81 -26.88
C LYS A 555 21.51 16.23 -27.88
N TYR A 556 22.76 16.13 -27.46
CA TYR A 556 23.84 15.59 -28.27
C TYR A 556 24.64 14.54 -27.51
N LEU A 557 25.29 13.69 -28.25
CA LEU A 557 26.42 12.89 -27.80
C LEU A 557 27.68 13.62 -28.25
N LEU A 558 28.53 14.00 -27.31
CA LEU A 558 29.78 14.69 -27.52
C LEU A 558 30.95 13.80 -27.11
N LEU A 559 31.90 13.63 -28.01
CA LEU A 559 33.19 12.98 -27.75
C LEU A 559 34.31 13.95 -28.16
N GLY A 560 35.21 14.23 -27.26
CA GLY A 560 36.30 15.17 -27.50
C GLY A 560 37.60 14.74 -26.84
N HIS A 561 38.58 15.59 -26.93
CA HIS A 561 39.83 15.50 -26.21
C HIS A 561 39.84 16.44 -25.03
N ASP A 562 40.64 16.13 -24.02
CA ASP A 562 40.86 17.05 -22.91
C ASP A 562 41.72 18.21 -23.40
N GLU A 563 41.17 19.40 -23.41
CA GLU A 563 41.84 20.66 -23.69
C GLU A 563 41.56 21.64 -22.55
N ASP A 564 42.50 22.57 -22.33
CA ASP A 564 42.32 23.61 -21.31
C ASP A 564 41.25 24.62 -21.74
N SER A 565 40.30 24.87 -20.85
CA SER A 565 39.23 25.84 -21.05
C SER A 565 39.69 27.26 -20.67
N PRO A 566 39.09 28.32 -21.25
CA PRO A 566 39.46 29.71 -20.93
C PRO A 566 39.36 30.07 -19.44
N ASP A 567 38.44 29.41 -18.69
CA ASP A 567 38.18 29.67 -17.27
C ASP A 567 38.65 28.54 -16.34
N GLN A 568 39.52 27.63 -16.79
CA GLN A 568 39.93 26.41 -16.07
C GLN A 568 38.79 25.52 -15.59
N ASN A 569 37.55 25.90 -15.85
CA ASN A 569 36.34 25.17 -15.50
C ASN A 569 35.48 24.96 -16.75
N GLY A 570 35.26 23.72 -17.15
CA GLY A 570 34.37 23.38 -18.25
C GLY A 570 34.95 22.35 -19.22
N ILE A 571 34.17 22.02 -20.22
CA ILE A 571 34.53 21.07 -21.28
C ILE A 571 34.82 21.87 -22.54
N VAL A 572 35.83 21.49 -23.28
CA VAL A 572 36.16 22.12 -24.57
C VAL A 572 35.78 21.18 -25.70
N ALA A 573 35.12 21.70 -26.73
CA ALA A 573 34.89 21.00 -27.98
C ALA A 573 35.47 21.82 -29.14
N ASP A 574 36.21 21.15 -30.02
CA ASP A 574 36.93 21.72 -31.16
C ASP A 574 36.46 21.09 -32.50
N LYS A 575 37.09 21.47 -33.57
CA LYS A 575 36.88 20.88 -34.91
C LYS A 575 37.11 19.40 -35.00
N SER A 576 37.88 18.79 -34.06
CA SER A 576 38.13 17.35 -34.00
C SER A 576 37.06 16.59 -33.24
N SER A 577 36.25 17.30 -32.45
CA SER A 577 35.21 16.73 -31.61
C SER A 577 34.09 16.12 -32.41
N LEU A 578 33.62 14.95 -32.00
CA LEU A 578 32.50 14.25 -32.61
C LEU A 578 31.21 14.62 -31.91
N VAL A 579 30.35 15.36 -32.59
CA VAL A 579 29.05 15.78 -32.08
C VAL A 579 27.95 15.16 -32.91
N ILE A 580 27.09 14.36 -32.26
CA ILE A 580 26.00 13.65 -32.91
C ILE A 580 24.71 13.93 -32.16
N GLN A 581 23.63 14.25 -32.87
CA GLN A 581 22.34 14.40 -32.24
C GLN A 581 21.95 13.12 -31.50
N TRP A 582 21.53 13.26 -30.23
CA TRP A 582 21.21 12.11 -29.38
C TRP A 582 20.05 11.27 -29.90
N ARG A 583 20.22 9.96 -29.79
CA ARG A 583 19.16 8.94 -29.97
C ARG A 583 19.29 7.91 -28.87
N ASP A 584 18.20 7.40 -28.33
CA ASP A 584 18.21 6.47 -27.18
C ASP A 584 18.95 5.15 -27.49
N THR A 585 19.01 4.78 -28.76
CA THR A 585 19.81 3.61 -29.20
C THR A 585 21.29 3.75 -28.89
N TRP A 586 21.83 4.99 -28.75
CA TRP A 586 23.23 5.24 -28.42
C TRP A 586 23.58 4.84 -26.98
N ALA A 587 22.68 5.01 -26.02
CA ALA A 587 22.93 4.68 -24.62
C ALA A 587 23.36 3.21 -24.44
N ARG A 588 22.64 2.28 -25.06
CA ARG A 588 22.95 0.85 -25.00
C ARG A 588 24.31 0.54 -25.65
N ARG A 589 24.61 1.19 -26.75
CA ARG A 589 25.86 0.97 -27.50
C ARG A 589 27.07 1.52 -26.74
N LEU A 590 26.95 2.69 -26.14
CA LEU A 590 28.01 3.33 -25.36
C LEU A 590 28.33 2.57 -24.08
N ARG A 591 27.30 2.03 -23.38
CA ARG A 591 27.53 1.13 -22.24
C ARG A 591 28.33 -0.11 -22.62
N LYS A 592 28.08 -0.68 -23.81
CA LYS A 592 28.88 -1.80 -24.31
C LYS A 592 30.33 -1.37 -24.59
N PHE A 593 30.56 -0.17 -25.11
CA PHE A 593 31.93 0.34 -25.33
C PHE A 593 32.64 0.60 -23.99
N GLN A 594 31.97 1.18 -23.02
CA GLN A 594 32.48 1.41 -21.66
C GLN A 594 32.88 0.08 -20.98
N GLN A 595 32.06 -0.96 -21.10
CA GLN A 595 32.39 -2.30 -20.58
C GLN A 595 33.60 -2.92 -21.26
N ARG A 596 33.75 -2.71 -22.59
CA ARG A 596 34.90 -3.21 -23.36
C ARG A 596 36.17 -2.43 -23.03
N GLU A 597 36.09 -1.13 -22.79
CA GLU A 597 37.20 -0.32 -22.34
C GLU A 597 37.71 -0.75 -20.97
N LYS A 598 36.81 -0.97 -20.00
CA LYS A 598 37.16 -1.55 -18.68
C LYS A 598 37.84 -2.91 -18.76
N LYS A 599 37.58 -3.68 -19.83
CA LYS A 599 38.24 -4.97 -20.14
C LYS A 599 39.53 -4.81 -20.95
N GLY A 600 40.10 -3.59 -21.03
CA GLY A 600 41.37 -3.34 -21.72
C GLY A 600 41.33 -3.40 -23.26
N LYS A 601 40.14 -3.37 -23.88
CA LYS A 601 40.00 -3.46 -25.34
C LYS A 601 40.22 -2.12 -26.10
N CYS A 602 40.48 -1.03 -25.39
CA CYS A 602 41.07 0.19 -25.97
C CYS A 602 42.60 0.08 -25.85
N LYS A 603 43.31 -0.45 -26.86
CA LYS A 603 44.77 -0.32 -26.93
C LYS A 603 45.08 1.17 -27.06
N LYS A 604 45.89 1.71 -26.13
CA LYS A 604 46.54 3.03 -26.34
C LYS A 604 47.32 2.94 -27.63
N ALA A 605 47.02 3.83 -28.60
CA ALA A 605 47.80 3.98 -29.82
C ALA A 605 49.06 4.77 -29.47
#